data_39e81a8ebfaeb8df69d13a99be3fd245
#
_entry.id   39e81a8ebfaeb8df69d13a99be3fd245
#
_cell.length_a   1.000
_cell.length_b   1.000
_cell.length_c   1.000
_cell.angle_alpha   90.00
_cell.angle_beta   90.00
_cell.angle_gamma   90.00
#
_symmetry.space_group_name_H-M   'P 1'
#
loop_
_entity.id
_entity.type
_entity.pdbx_description
1 polymer ?
#
loop_
_entity_poly.entity_id
_entity_poly.type
_entity_poly.pdbx_seq_one_letter_code
_entity_poly.pdbx_strand_id
1 'polypeptide(L)'
;TVDNTTRARKYISWQGVLLGLTHGDGPKQSALPALMAQEAKSAWSGAHTREWLIGHLHHTRVLSQRLVTDAQDQVGVTIRQLPTVCGNDVWHEAAGYVGSVKRVEAPLYHRQEGYIHSVCYTRPQVQSPPNNVIHFLEPAPTSERTELFGNL
;
A
#
# COMPACT_ATOMS: atom_id res chain seq x y z
N THR A 1 -9.30 10.64 -21.12
CA THR A 1 -9.17 9.34 -21.82
C THR A 1 -8.72 8.30 -20.82
N VAL A 2 -9.39 7.16 -20.75
CA VAL A 2 -9.04 6.03 -19.88
C VAL A 2 -8.23 5.03 -20.73
N ASP A 3 -7.06 4.60 -20.21
CA ASP A 3 -6.27 3.53 -20.85
C ASP A 3 -6.77 2.16 -20.39
N ASN A 4 -7.55 1.50 -21.23
CA ASN A 4 -8.10 0.15 -21.00
C ASN A 4 -7.26 -0.96 -21.66
N THR A 5 -6.02 -0.70 -22.08
CA THR A 5 -5.15 -1.74 -22.61
C THR A 5 -4.81 -2.78 -21.54
N THR A 6 -4.52 -4.02 -21.98
CA THR A 6 -4.15 -5.14 -21.08
C THR A 6 -2.69 -5.10 -20.61
N ARG A 7 -1.97 -4.00 -20.83
CA ARG A 7 -0.57 -3.87 -20.42
C ARG A 7 -0.46 -3.90 -18.90
N ALA A 8 0.46 -4.70 -18.39
CA ALA A 8 0.74 -4.83 -16.97
C ALA A 8 1.34 -3.54 -16.35
N ARG A 9 1.93 -2.69 -17.17
CA ARG A 9 2.52 -1.40 -16.77
C ARG A 9 1.91 -0.28 -17.57
N LYS A 10 1.54 0.81 -16.87
CA LYS A 10 0.96 2.02 -17.45
C LYS A 10 1.87 3.20 -17.15
N TYR A 11 1.86 4.19 -18.05
CA TYR A 11 2.66 5.39 -17.86
C TYR A 11 1.81 6.64 -18.05
N ILE A 12 2.04 7.61 -17.17
CA ILE A 12 1.42 8.93 -17.23
C ILE A 12 2.57 9.93 -17.30
N SER A 13 2.58 10.76 -18.37
CA SER A 13 3.51 11.87 -18.48
C SER A 13 2.75 13.18 -18.40
N TRP A 14 3.16 14.04 -17.49
CA TRP A 14 2.55 15.34 -17.28
C TRP A 14 3.59 16.36 -16.85
N GLN A 15 3.84 17.36 -17.68
CA GLN A 15 4.67 18.53 -17.37
C GLN A 15 6.01 18.22 -16.66
N GLY A 16 6.77 17.29 -17.19
CA GLY A 16 8.05 16.89 -16.58
C GLY A 16 7.96 15.86 -15.45
N VAL A 17 6.75 15.42 -15.10
CA VAL A 17 6.52 14.31 -14.18
C VAL A 17 6.18 13.06 -14.99
N LEU A 18 6.91 11.97 -14.78
CA LEU A 18 6.65 10.66 -15.37
C LEU A 18 6.30 9.66 -14.27
N LEU A 19 5.09 9.16 -14.31
CA LEU A 19 4.59 8.15 -13.37
C LEU A 19 4.46 6.81 -14.09
N GLY A 20 4.99 5.76 -13.47
CA GLY A 20 4.74 4.38 -13.85
C GLY A 20 3.77 3.74 -12.86
N LEU A 21 2.82 2.97 -13.36
CA LEU A 21 1.82 2.26 -12.56
C LEU A 21 1.92 0.78 -12.86
N THR A 22 2.03 -0.04 -11.82
CA THR A 22 1.99 -1.50 -11.94
C THR A 22 1.42 -2.13 -10.67
N HIS A 23 0.86 -3.33 -10.81
CA HIS A 23 0.36 -4.06 -9.65
C HIS A 23 1.48 -4.42 -8.66
N GLY A 24 2.65 -4.83 -9.14
CA GLY A 24 3.80 -5.14 -8.28
C GLY A 24 4.11 -6.63 -8.11
N ASP A 25 3.35 -7.51 -8.76
CA ASP A 25 3.54 -8.98 -8.78
C ASP A 25 4.48 -9.47 -9.91
N GLY A 26 4.95 -8.55 -10.74
CA GLY A 26 5.80 -8.83 -11.90
C GLY A 26 7.30 -8.66 -11.60
N PRO A 27 8.01 -7.82 -12.37
CA PRO A 27 9.45 -7.64 -12.23
C PRO A 27 9.87 -7.19 -10.83
N LYS A 28 11.09 -7.57 -10.43
CA LYS A 28 11.69 -7.06 -9.18
C LYS A 28 11.72 -5.54 -9.19
N GLN A 29 11.52 -4.92 -8.04
CA GLN A 29 11.53 -3.46 -7.91
C GLN A 29 12.83 -2.81 -8.45
N SER A 30 13.97 -3.50 -8.30
CA SER A 30 15.25 -3.04 -8.84
C SER A 30 15.30 -2.94 -10.38
N ALA A 31 14.43 -3.63 -11.10
CA ALA A 31 14.35 -3.56 -12.56
C ALA A 31 13.42 -2.44 -13.06
N LEU A 32 12.55 -1.91 -12.23
CA LEU A 32 11.54 -0.93 -12.62
C LEU A 32 12.12 0.35 -13.23
N PRO A 33 13.24 0.94 -12.71
CA PRO A 33 13.83 2.12 -13.33
C PRO A 33 14.26 1.88 -14.78
N ALA A 34 14.93 0.77 -15.06
CA ALA A 34 15.36 0.40 -16.40
C ALA A 34 14.18 0.15 -17.35
N LEU A 35 13.13 -0.50 -16.86
CA LEU A 35 11.91 -0.72 -17.62
C LEU A 35 11.22 0.60 -17.99
N MET A 36 11.13 1.56 -17.07
CA MET A 36 10.57 2.88 -17.36
C MET A 36 11.35 3.61 -18.44
N ALA A 37 12.69 3.58 -18.37
CA ALA A 37 13.56 4.21 -19.35
C ALA A 37 13.42 3.56 -20.74
N GLN A 38 13.17 2.26 -20.82
CA GLN A 38 13.02 1.53 -22.06
C GLN A 38 11.61 1.67 -22.67
N GLU A 39 10.58 1.57 -21.85
CA GLU A 39 9.19 1.54 -22.31
C GLU A 39 8.61 2.94 -22.55
N ALA A 40 9.04 3.94 -21.78
CA ALA A 40 8.58 5.34 -21.85
C ALA A 40 9.66 6.30 -22.36
N LYS A 41 10.46 5.90 -23.34
CA LYS A 41 11.64 6.65 -23.84
C LYS A 41 11.38 8.13 -24.10
N SER A 42 10.31 8.44 -24.82
CA SER A 42 9.98 9.83 -25.20
C SER A 42 9.64 10.70 -23.99
N ALA A 43 8.95 10.14 -23.01
CA ALA A 43 8.62 10.84 -21.79
C ALA A 43 9.80 10.87 -20.80
N TRP A 44 10.65 9.85 -20.82
CA TRP A 44 11.80 9.74 -19.94
C TRP A 44 12.78 10.90 -20.10
N SER A 45 13.14 11.26 -21.33
CA SER A 45 14.11 12.31 -21.62
C SER A 45 13.66 13.70 -21.15
N GLY A 46 12.35 13.95 -21.15
CA GLY A 46 11.78 15.24 -20.74
C GLY A 46 11.34 15.26 -19.26
N ALA A 47 11.44 14.15 -18.55
CA ALA A 47 11.00 14.09 -17.16
C ALA A 47 12.14 14.45 -16.21
N HIS A 48 11.87 15.36 -15.27
CA HIS A 48 12.74 15.67 -14.14
C HIS A 48 12.32 14.91 -12.88
N THR A 49 11.07 14.46 -12.80
CA THR A 49 10.56 13.61 -11.73
C THR A 49 10.05 12.29 -12.30
N ARG A 50 10.54 11.19 -11.76
CA ARG A 50 10.16 9.83 -12.20
C ARG A 50 9.79 9.01 -10.99
N GLU A 51 8.59 8.45 -11.00
CA GLU A 51 8.10 7.67 -9.87
C GLU A 51 7.27 6.47 -10.32
N TRP A 52 7.51 5.33 -9.70
CA TRP A 52 6.64 4.17 -9.77
C TRP A 52 5.67 4.15 -8.61
N LEU A 53 4.39 3.97 -8.90
CA LEU A 53 3.35 3.66 -7.93
C LEU A 53 3.02 2.17 -8.06
N ILE A 54 3.33 1.40 -7.03
CA ILE A 54 3.16 -0.06 -7.04
C ILE A 54 2.26 -0.50 -5.88
N GLY A 55 1.47 -1.54 -6.10
CA GLY A 55 0.60 -2.15 -5.10
C GLY A 55 1.12 -3.50 -4.58
N HIS A 56 0.26 -4.48 -4.51
CA HIS A 56 0.46 -5.90 -4.20
C HIS A 56 0.91 -6.23 -2.77
N LEU A 57 1.96 -5.62 -2.26
CA LEU A 57 2.59 -6.00 -0.98
C LEU A 57 1.87 -5.46 0.26
N HIS A 58 0.78 -4.73 0.09
CA HIS A 58 -0.15 -4.27 1.12
C HIS A 58 0.46 -3.47 2.29
N HIS A 59 1.68 -2.99 2.14
CA HIS A 59 2.32 -2.08 3.09
C HIS A 59 2.99 -0.91 2.38
N THR A 60 3.15 0.20 3.08
CA THR A 60 3.77 1.39 2.50
C THR A 60 5.29 1.29 2.56
N ARG A 61 5.93 1.54 1.42
CA ARG A 61 7.39 1.66 1.33
C ARG A 61 7.76 2.65 0.23
N VAL A 62 8.76 3.47 0.49
CA VAL A 62 9.33 4.37 -0.51
C VAL A 62 10.82 4.06 -0.64
N LEU A 63 11.23 3.79 -1.87
CA LEU A 63 12.62 3.54 -2.23
C LEU A 63 13.04 4.54 -3.30
N SER A 64 14.18 5.18 -3.11
CA SER A 64 14.83 5.96 -4.16
C SER A 64 15.95 5.12 -4.77
N GLN A 65 15.87 4.88 -6.06
CA GLN A 65 16.89 4.17 -6.81
C GLN A 65 17.55 5.09 -7.80
N ARG A 66 18.87 5.18 -7.74
CA ARG A 66 19.68 5.88 -8.72
C ARG A 66 20.07 4.93 -9.83
N LEU A 67 19.86 5.33 -11.08
CA LEU A 67 20.55 4.71 -12.19
C LEU A 67 22.01 5.20 -12.14
N VAL A 68 22.89 4.35 -11.66
CA VAL A 68 24.32 4.67 -11.59
C VAL A 68 24.88 4.53 -13.00
N THR A 69 25.10 5.65 -13.63
CA THR A 69 26.15 5.81 -14.65
C THR A 69 27.08 6.88 -14.16
N ASP A 70 28.39 6.65 -14.29
CA ASP A 70 29.46 7.45 -13.74
C ASP A 70 29.19 8.94 -13.55
N ALA A 71 29.33 9.38 -12.30
CA ALA A 71 29.71 10.74 -11.89
C ALA A 71 28.90 11.92 -12.44
N GLN A 72 27.57 11.93 -12.31
CA GLN A 72 26.80 13.17 -12.31
C GLN A 72 25.45 12.95 -11.62
N ASP A 73 24.90 13.96 -10.96
CA ASP A 73 23.60 13.99 -10.27
C ASP A 73 22.46 13.62 -11.22
N GLN A 74 22.32 12.33 -11.54
CA GLN A 74 21.19 11.88 -12.32
C GLN A 74 20.00 11.69 -11.41
N VAL A 75 18.92 12.37 -11.75
CA VAL A 75 17.62 12.25 -11.12
C VAL A 75 17.21 10.78 -11.15
N GLY A 76 17.21 10.13 -10.01
CA GLY A 76 16.82 8.74 -9.86
C GLY A 76 15.34 8.51 -10.11
N VAL A 77 14.92 7.27 -9.94
CA VAL A 77 13.51 6.87 -9.95
C VAL A 77 13.09 6.53 -8.53
N THR A 78 12.05 7.16 -8.05
CA THR A 78 11.41 6.82 -6.77
C THR A 78 10.46 5.66 -7.00
N ILE A 79 10.47 4.68 -6.10
CA ILE A 79 9.49 3.59 -6.09
C ILE A 79 8.66 3.76 -4.83
N ARG A 80 7.38 4.08 -5.01
CA ARG A 80 6.41 4.21 -3.94
C ARG A 80 5.49 3.01 -3.95
N GLN A 81 5.59 2.22 -2.90
CA GLN A 81 4.69 1.12 -2.65
C GLN A 81 3.48 1.64 -1.88
N LEU A 82 2.31 1.47 -2.47
CA LEU A 82 1.05 1.96 -1.93
C LEU A 82 0.45 0.93 -0.97
N PRO A 83 -0.21 1.39 0.10
CA PRO A 83 -0.99 0.53 0.98
C PRO A 83 -2.26 0.04 0.28
N THR A 84 -2.94 -0.92 0.89
CA THR A 84 -4.25 -1.41 0.45
C THR A 84 -5.37 -0.87 1.32
N VAL A 85 -6.57 -0.77 0.75
CA VAL A 85 -7.82 -0.52 1.49
C VAL A 85 -8.63 -1.79 1.71
N CYS A 86 -8.25 -2.89 1.05
CA CYS A 86 -8.93 -4.17 1.19
C CYS A 86 -8.82 -4.69 2.63
N GLY A 87 -9.91 -5.27 3.15
CA GLY A 87 -9.90 -5.98 4.42
C GLY A 87 -8.94 -7.19 4.39
N ASN A 88 -8.64 -7.73 5.55
CA ASN A 88 -7.96 -9.01 5.62
C ASN A 88 -8.95 -10.11 5.21
N ASP A 89 -8.47 -11.04 4.43
CA ASP A 89 -9.14 -12.29 4.13
C ASP A 89 -8.32 -13.46 4.68
N VAL A 90 -8.81 -14.67 4.49
CA VAL A 90 -8.17 -15.90 4.99
C VAL A 90 -6.72 -16.04 4.50
N TRP A 91 -6.44 -15.58 3.28
CA TRP A 91 -5.08 -15.61 2.74
C TRP A 91 -4.15 -14.62 3.46
N HIS A 92 -4.63 -13.42 3.75
CA HIS A 92 -3.86 -12.41 4.49
C HIS A 92 -3.54 -12.89 5.91
N GLU A 93 -4.49 -13.57 6.57
CA GLU A 93 -4.28 -14.15 7.89
C GLU A 93 -3.22 -15.28 7.83
N ALA A 94 -3.37 -16.21 6.89
CA ALA A 94 -2.42 -17.31 6.71
C ALA A 94 -1.01 -16.84 6.35
N ALA A 95 -0.88 -15.75 5.59
CA ALA A 95 0.39 -15.15 5.20
C ALA A 95 0.98 -14.19 6.27
N GLY A 96 0.29 -13.98 7.41
CA GLY A 96 0.75 -13.12 8.50
C GLY A 96 0.59 -11.62 8.25
N TYR A 97 -0.21 -11.21 7.28
CA TYR A 97 -0.45 -9.79 6.96
C TYR A 97 -1.55 -9.15 7.84
N VAL A 98 -1.64 -9.56 9.10
CA VAL A 98 -2.66 -9.17 10.08
C VAL A 98 -2.29 -7.82 10.67
N GLY A 99 -2.02 -6.86 10.37
CA GLY A 99 -1.67 -5.59 11.07
C GLY A 99 -1.33 -4.46 10.13
N SER A 100 -1.44 -4.70 8.83
CA SER A 100 -1.15 -3.66 7.85
C SER A 100 -2.21 -2.56 7.89
N VAL A 101 -1.76 -1.32 7.97
CA VAL A 101 -2.63 -0.14 7.95
C VAL A 101 -3.39 -0.09 6.63
N LYS A 102 -4.72 -0.05 6.70
CA LYS A 102 -5.60 0.07 5.54
C LYS A 102 -5.78 1.55 5.21
N ARG A 103 -5.20 1.99 4.09
CA ARG A 103 -5.12 3.41 3.75
C ARG A 103 -5.21 3.62 2.24
N VAL A 104 -5.85 4.72 1.85
CA VAL A 104 -5.74 5.30 0.51
C VAL A 104 -4.73 6.44 0.56
N GLU A 105 -3.90 6.54 -0.45
CA GLU A 105 -3.00 7.67 -0.66
C GLU A 105 -3.31 8.33 -2.00
N ALA A 106 -3.40 9.66 -1.99
CA ALA A 106 -3.48 10.50 -3.17
C ALA A 106 -2.24 11.38 -3.23
N PRO A 107 -1.19 10.99 -3.98
CA PRO A 107 0.02 11.78 -4.11
C PRO A 107 -0.25 13.03 -4.95
N LEU A 108 0.26 14.18 -4.50
CA LEU A 108 0.20 15.46 -5.18
C LEU A 108 1.55 15.77 -5.81
N TYR A 109 1.53 16.17 -7.08
CA TYR A 109 2.71 16.55 -7.82
C TYR A 109 2.63 17.99 -8.32
N HIS A 110 3.74 18.68 -8.25
CA HIS A 110 3.92 20.00 -8.85
C HIS A 110 4.80 19.88 -10.10
N ARG A 111 4.47 20.69 -11.13
CA ARG A 111 5.12 20.60 -12.44
C ARG A 111 6.64 20.88 -12.42
N GLN A 112 7.14 21.61 -11.43
CA GLN A 112 8.56 21.97 -11.33
C GLN A 112 9.26 21.24 -10.17
N GLU A 113 8.55 21.01 -9.06
CA GLU A 113 9.13 20.45 -7.82
C GLU A 113 8.93 18.93 -7.72
N GLY A 114 8.09 18.34 -8.59
CA GLY A 114 7.78 16.93 -8.53
C GLY A 114 6.80 16.58 -7.41
N TYR A 115 7.06 15.52 -6.67
CA TYR A 115 6.22 15.11 -5.54
C TYR A 115 6.26 16.14 -4.40
N ILE A 116 5.09 16.57 -3.95
CA ILE A 116 4.94 17.51 -2.84
C ILE A 116 4.56 16.79 -1.54
N HIS A 117 3.41 16.12 -1.54
CA HIS A 117 2.92 15.35 -0.40
C HIS A 117 1.83 14.36 -0.83
N SER A 118 1.37 13.52 0.10
CA SER A 118 0.19 12.69 -0.09
C SER A 118 -0.91 13.10 0.86
N VAL A 119 -2.13 13.18 0.36
CA VAL A 119 -3.34 13.17 1.20
C VAL A 119 -3.68 11.72 1.50
N CYS A 120 -3.87 11.40 2.76
CA CYS A 120 -4.09 10.03 3.20
C CYS A 120 -5.43 9.91 3.92
N TYR A 121 -6.20 8.88 3.59
CA TYR A 121 -7.33 8.43 4.39
C TYR A 121 -7.03 7.04 4.95
N THR A 122 -6.98 6.93 6.26
CA THR A 122 -6.78 5.66 6.95
C THR A 122 -8.13 5.13 7.40
N ARG A 123 -8.46 3.92 6.95
CA ARG A 123 -9.67 3.25 7.42
C ARG A 123 -9.50 2.91 8.91
N PRO A 124 -10.44 3.30 9.81
CA PRO A 124 -10.42 2.86 11.17
C PRO A 124 -10.38 1.33 11.24
N GLN A 125 -9.44 0.78 11.99
CA GLN A 125 -9.43 -0.66 12.25
C GLN A 125 -10.56 -0.94 13.24
N VAL A 126 -11.61 -1.59 12.77
CA VAL A 126 -12.55 -2.24 13.68
C VAL A 126 -11.79 -3.41 14.26
N GLN A 127 -11.42 -3.33 15.54
CA GLN A 127 -10.88 -4.48 16.24
C GLN A 127 -11.98 -5.53 16.28
N SER A 128 -11.89 -6.53 15.43
CA SER A 128 -12.64 -7.76 15.64
C SER A 128 -12.17 -8.32 16.98
N PRO A 129 -13.07 -8.71 17.88
CA PRO A 129 -12.66 -9.39 19.09
C PRO A 129 -11.77 -10.57 18.66
N PRO A 130 -10.66 -10.83 19.36
CA PRO A 130 -9.77 -11.91 18.99
C PRO A 130 -10.57 -13.21 18.95
N ASN A 131 -10.71 -13.80 17.78
CA ASN A 131 -11.50 -15.00 17.53
C ASN A 131 -11.02 -16.23 18.33
N ASN A 132 -9.96 -16.09 19.11
CA ASN A 132 -9.32 -17.18 19.86
C ASN A 132 -9.29 -16.95 21.37
N VAL A 133 -10.01 -15.97 21.91
CA VAL A 133 -10.15 -15.85 23.37
C VAL A 133 -11.35 -16.67 23.78
N ILE A 134 -11.11 -17.87 24.26
CA ILE A 134 -12.12 -18.67 24.96
C ILE A 134 -12.34 -17.98 26.31
N HIS A 135 -13.41 -17.20 26.42
CA HIS A 135 -13.86 -16.73 27.72
C HIS A 135 -14.49 -17.91 28.42
N PHE A 136 -13.78 -18.49 29.38
CA PHE A 136 -14.42 -19.33 30.38
C PHE A 136 -15.32 -18.40 31.20
N LEU A 137 -16.63 -18.48 30.95
CA LEU A 137 -17.59 -17.86 31.87
C LEU A 137 -17.41 -18.57 33.21
N GLU A 138 -16.91 -17.86 34.19
CA GLU A 138 -16.94 -18.36 35.54
C GLU A 138 -18.41 -18.65 35.91
N PRO A 139 -18.73 -19.82 36.47
CA PRO A 139 -20.08 -20.09 36.91
C PRO A 139 -20.50 -19.01 37.90
N ALA A 140 -21.70 -18.48 37.71
CA ALA A 140 -22.24 -17.46 38.61
C ALA A 140 -22.09 -17.89 40.09
N PRO A 141 -21.66 -16.98 40.96
CA PRO A 141 -21.49 -17.33 42.37
C PRO A 141 -22.78 -17.89 42.95
N THR A 142 -22.66 -19.02 43.61
CA THR A 142 -23.77 -19.87 44.13
C THR A 142 -24.52 -19.22 45.29
N SER A 143 -24.45 -17.89 45.48
CA SER A 143 -25.01 -17.21 46.67
C SER A 143 -26.51 -16.86 46.60
N GLU A 144 -27.20 -17.15 45.48
CA GLU A 144 -28.63 -16.83 45.39
C GLU A 144 -29.58 -18.05 45.37
N ARG A 145 -29.12 -19.22 45.82
CA ARG A 145 -29.99 -20.45 45.83
C ARG A 145 -30.56 -20.81 47.20
N THR A 146 -30.37 -19.98 48.25
CA THR A 146 -30.75 -20.38 49.62
C THR A 146 -31.98 -19.66 50.16
N GLU A 147 -32.64 -18.79 49.42
CA GLU A 147 -33.80 -18.06 49.96
C GLU A 147 -35.17 -18.39 49.35
N LEU A 148 -35.29 -19.45 48.58
CA LEU A 148 -36.61 -19.79 47.97
C LEU A 148 -37.33 -20.98 48.57
N PHE A 149 -36.84 -21.59 49.68
CA PHE A 149 -37.52 -22.69 50.36
C PHE A 149 -37.52 -22.53 51.89
N GLY A 150 -37.81 -21.35 52.39
CA GLY A 150 -38.07 -21.14 53.79
C GLY A 150 -39.42 -20.48 53.97
N ASN A 151 -40.50 -21.31 54.09
CA ASN A 151 -41.77 -21.09 54.74
C ASN A 151 -42.90 -21.84 54.00
N LEU A 152 -43.08 -23.07 54.40
CA LEU A 152 -44.39 -23.77 54.55
C LEU A 152 -44.31 -24.71 55.73
#